data_1e909fb83cfc3685594a978284cd327f
#
_entry.id   1e909fb83cfc3685594a978284cd327f
#
_cell.length_a   1.000
_cell.length_b   1.000
_cell.length_c   1.000
_cell.angle_alpha   90.00
_cell.angle_beta   90.00
_cell.angle_gamma   90.00
#
_symmetry.space_group_name_H-M   'P 1'
#
loop_
_entity.id
_entity.type
_entity.pdbx_description
1 polymer ?
#
loop_
_entity_poly.entity_id
_entity_poly.type
_entity_poly.pdbx_seq_one_letter_code
_entity_poly.pdbx_strand_id
1 'polypeptide(L)'
;TAEERGLLGSKYYTDYDPLVPINNTIANLNMDMMGRADPERGVRNLNYVYIIGSDVLSDDLHEINIDANKYSNLELDFRFNGIDHPDQFYYRSDHFHFIKNNIPAIFYFSGVHEDYHEPTDTAEKILYEPYKRRVKLIFHTAWELANSKERIKLK
;
A
#
# COMPACT_ATOMS: atom_id res chain seq x y z
N THR A 1 0.82 15.13 -1.09
CA THR A 1 0.23 16.32 -1.72
C THR A 1 0.45 16.24 -3.22
N ALA A 2 -0.58 16.60 -4.01
CA ALA A 2 -0.54 16.58 -5.47
C ALA A 2 -0.23 15.19 -6.08
N GLU A 3 -0.75 14.12 -5.48
CA GLU A 3 -0.68 12.76 -6.03
C GLU A 3 -1.36 12.72 -7.39
N GLU A 4 -2.58 13.24 -7.50
CA GLU A 4 -3.41 13.35 -8.72
C GLU A 4 -2.81 14.23 -9.84
N ARG A 5 -1.70 14.92 -9.55
CA ARG A 5 -0.95 15.74 -10.50
C ARG A 5 0.34 15.08 -10.99
N GLY A 6 0.45 13.76 -10.82
CA GLY A 6 1.60 12.96 -11.20
C GLY A 6 2.57 12.71 -10.06
N LEU A 7 2.04 12.36 -8.88
CA LEU A 7 2.79 11.93 -7.70
C LEU A 7 3.82 12.98 -7.23
N LEU A 8 3.51 14.27 -7.41
CA LEU A 8 4.48 15.35 -7.20
C LEU A 8 4.97 15.45 -5.76
N GLY A 9 4.11 15.15 -4.79
CA GLY A 9 4.45 15.21 -3.37
C GLY A 9 5.47 14.17 -2.96
N SER A 10 5.23 12.89 -3.32
CA SER A 10 6.17 11.80 -3.04
C SER A 10 7.48 11.98 -3.79
N LYS A 11 7.41 12.43 -5.05
CA LYS A 11 8.61 12.78 -5.83
C LYS A 11 9.43 13.87 -5.14
N TYR A 12 8.80 14.97 -4.74
CA TYR A 12 9.50 16.06 -4.07
C TYR A 12 10.15 15.59 -2.76
N TYR A 13 9.39 14.82 -1.96
CA TYR A 13 9.90 14.26 -0.71
C TYR A 13 11.14 13.37 -0.93
N THR A 14 11.08 12.45 -1.90
CA THR A 14 12.15 11.45 -2.07
C THR A 14 13.37 12.02 -2.79
N ASP A 15 13.18 12.94 -3.72
CA ASP A 15 14.24 13.40 -4.61
C ASP A 15 14.91 14.69 -4.14
N TYR A 16 14.21 15.53 -3.33
CA TYR A 16 14.68 16.87 -3.02
C TYR A 16 14.73 17.23 -1.53
N ASP A 17 13.66 16.90 -0.76
CA ASP A 17 13.53 17.40 0.61
C ASP A 17 12.94 16.34 1.57
N PRO A 18 13.63 15.21 1.78
CA PRO A 18 13.21 14.23 2.75
C PRO A 18 13.43 14.74 4.18
N LEU A 19 12.47 14.49 5.08
CA LEU A 19 12.56 14.89 6.50
C LEU A 19 13.76 14.28 7.24
N VAL A 20 14.24 13.13 6.77
CA VAL A 20 15.46 12.46 7.22
C VAL A 20 16.24 12.01 5.99
N PRO A 21 17.56 11.78 6.09
CA PRO A 21 18.29 11.23 4.95
C PRO A 21 17.56 10.02 4.37
N ILE A 22 17.34 10.03 3.06
CA ILE A 22 16.46 9.03 2.40
C ILE A 22 16.89 7.59 2.70
N ASN A 23 18.19 7.36 2.86
CA ASN A 23 18.75 6.06 3.22
C ASN A 23 18.38 5.59 4.65
N ASN A 24 17.85 6.49 5.48
CA ASN A 24 17.33 6.14 6.80
C ASN A 24 15.88 5.67 6.75
N THR A 25 15.21 5.83 5.63
CA THR A 25 13.87 5.27 5.40
C THR A 25 13.98 3.75 5.21
N ILE A 26 13.25 2.99 6.01
CA ILE A 26 13.30 1.52 5.98
C ILE A 26 12.35 0.97 4.95
N ALA A 27 11.12 1.47 4.97
CA ALA A 27 10.05 1.06 4.05
C ALA A 27 9.03 2.18 3.89
N ASN A 28 8.22 2.08 2.83
CA ASN A 28 7.02 2.88 2.65
C ASN A 28 5.79 1.97 2.68
N LEU A 29 4.82 2.30 3.51
CA LEU A 29 3.52 1.60 3.60
C LEU A 29 2.44 2.56 3.06
N ASN A 30 2.17 2.48 1.78
CA ASN A 30 1.26 3.36 1.08
C ASN A 30 -0.19 2.86 1.19
N MET A 31 -1.08 3.75 1.57
CA MET A 31 -2.53 3.47 1.68
C MET A 31 -3.27 4.37 0.70
N ASP A 32 -3.84 3.77 -0.32
CA ASP A 32 -4.64 4.49 -1.28
C ASP A 32 -5.86 3.67 -1.68
N MET A 33 -7.01 4.34 -1.85
CA MET A 33 -8.30 3.72 -2.21
C MET A 33 -8.72 2.54 -1.32
N MET A 34 -8.54 2.68 -0.01
CA MET A 34 -8.76 1.62 0.97
C MET A 34 -10.18 1.57 1.55
N GLY A 35 -10.97 2.62 1.32
CA GLY A 35 -12.30 2.80 1.93
C GLY A 35 -13.45 2.10 1.22
N ARG A 36 -13.25 1.64 0.02
CA ARG A 36 -14.28 1.03 -0.83
C ARG A 36 -13.97 -0.45 -1.11
N ALA A 37 -14.75 -1.06 -1.97
CA ALA A 37 -14.54 -2.43 -2.43
C ALA A 37 -14.53 -2.49 -3.95
N ASP A 38 -13.76 -3.45 -4.47
CA ASP A 38 -13.74 -3.81 -5.88
C ASP A 38 -15.09 -4.47 -6.26
N PRO A 39 -15.83 -3.92 -7.24
CA PRO A 39 -17.06 -4.53 -7.72
C PRO A 39 -16.91 -5.97 -8.20
N GLU A 40 -15.74 -6.34 -8.74
CA GLU A 40 -15.45 -7.70 -9.21
C GLU A 40 -15.41 -8.73 -8.07
N ARG A 41 -15.12 -8.30 -6.84
CA ARG A 41 -15.16 -9.15 -5.64
C ARG A 41 -16.58 -9.42 -5.15
N GLY A 42 -17.54 -8.60 -5.55
CA GLY A 42 -18.90 -8.64 -5.09
C GLY A 42 -19.08 -8.21 -3.63
N VAL A 43 -20.29 -7.82 -3.28
CA VAL A 43 -20.65 -7.26 -1.96
C VAL A 43 -20.47 -8.21 -0.77
N ARG A 44 -20.27 -9.49 -1.01
CA ARG A 44 -20.16 -10.51 0.05
C ARG A 44 -18.72 -10.79 0.49
N ASN A 45 -17.74 -10.43 -0.32
CA ASN A 45 -16.32 -10.67 -0.02
C ASN A 45 -15.58 -9.35 0.23
N LEU A 46 -15.76 -8.79 1.41
CA LEU A 46 -15.12 -7.54 1.82
C LEU A 46 -13.87 -7.75 2.71
N ASN A 47 -13.56 -9.01 3.06
CA ASN A 47 -12.47 -9.34 3.96
C ASN A 47 -11.15 -9.58 3.22
N TYR A 48 -10.75 -8.62 2.40
CA TYR A 48 -9.53 -8.71 1.58
C TYR A 48 -8.79 -7.38 1.51
N VAL A 49 -7.57 -7.45 1.03
CA VAL A 49 -6.76 -6.31 0.59
C VAL A 49 -5.83 -6.77 -0.54
N TYR A 50 -5.68 -5.95 -1.56
CA TYR A 50 -4.64 -6.13 -2.58
C TYR A 50 -3.31 -5.63 -2.03
N ILE A 51 -2.28 -6.45 -2.20
CA ILE A 51 -0.90 -6.17 -1.78
C ILE A 51 -0.06 -6.03 -3.04
N ILE A 52 0.54 -4.87 -3.24
CA ILE A 52 1.27 -4.54 -4.46
C ILE A 52 2.68 -4.09 -4.10
N GLY A 53 3.69 -4.67 -4.74
CA GLY A 53 5.10 -4.31 -4.60
C GLY A 53 5.83 -4.86 -3.38
N SER A 54 5.15 -5.64 -2.53
CA SER A 54 5.69 -6.06 -1.23
C SER A 54 6.98 -6.89 -1.31
N ASP A 55 7.12 -7.72 -2.34
CA ASP A 55 8.26 -8.63 -2.55
C ASP A 55 9.24 -8.16 -3.63
N VAL A 56 9.03 -6.98 -4.23
CA VAL A 56 9.87 -6.54 -5.36
C VAL A 56 11.28 -6.19 -4.91
N LEU A 57 11.44 -5.41 -3.85
CA LEU A 57 12.74 -4.98 -3.34
C LEU A 57 13.18 -5.70 -2.05
N SER A 58 12.28 -6.42 -1.35
CA SER A 58 12.60 -7.06 -0.08
C SER A 58 11.65 -8.22 0.22
N ASP A 59 12.21 -9.41 0.38
CA ASP A 59 11.44 -10.57 0.85
C ASP A 59 11.08 -10.41 2.33
N ASP A 60 11.96 -9.81 3.14
CA ASP A 60 11.71 -9.55 4.56
C ASP A 60 10.45 -8.68 4.75
N LEU A 61 10.26 -7.64 3.93
CA LEU A 61 9.06 -6.80 4.00
C LEU A 61 7.79 -7.59 3.68
N HIS A 62 7.86 -8.45 2.67
CA HIS A 62 6.76 -9.31 2.27
C HIS A 62 6.36 -10.27 3.40
N GLU A 63 7.33 -10.97 3.99
CA GLU A 63 7.11 -11.90 5.09
C GLU A 63 6.55 -11.20 6.34
N ILE A 64 7.10 -10.06 6.72
CA ILE A 64 6.60 -9.25 7.84
C ILE A 64 5.13 -8.88 7.62
N ASN A 65 4.75 -8.50 6.40
CA ASN A 65 3.36 -8.15 6.10
C ASN A 65 2.44 -9.38 6.18
N ILE A 66 2.88 -10.55 5.69
CA ILE A 66 2.12 -11.80 5.81
C ILE A 66 1.94 -12.18 7.28
N ASP A 67 3.00 -12.14 8.08
CA ASP A 67 2.96 -12.48 9.50
C ASP A 67 2.06 -11.51 10.31
N ALA A 68 2.10 -10.22 9.97
CA ALA A 68 1.25 -9.21 10.60
C ALA A 68 -0.25 -9.48 10.34
N ASN A 69 -0.60 -10.20 9.28
CA ASN A 69 -1.99 -10.51 8.97
C ASN A 69 -2.69 -11.41 10.01
N LYS A 70 -1.94 -12.09 10.86
CA LYS A 70 -2.51 -12.84 12.01
C LYS A 70 -3.41 -11.98 12.90
N TYR A 71 -3.18 -10.67 12.94
CA TYR A 71 -3.98 -9.72 13.73
C TYR A 71 -5.26 -9.24 13.03
N SER A 72 -5.33 -9.33 11.69
CA SER A 72 -6.45 -8.82 10.87
C SER A 72 -7.25 -9.91 10.18
N ASN A 73 -6.60 -11.04 9.90
CA ASN A 73 -7.19 -12.20 9.23
C ASN A 73 -7.89 -11.83 7.91
N LEU A 74 -7.20 -11.04 7.08
CA LEU A 74 -7.64 -10.66 5.74
C LEU A 74 -7.20 -11.70 4.72
N GLU A 75 -7.92 -11.82 3.62
CA GLU A 75 -7.41 -12.42 2.40
C GLU A 75 -6.40 -11.44 1.78
N LEU A 76 -5.12 -11.80 1.79
CA LEU A 76 -4.09 -11.04 1.08
C LEU A 76 -4.08 -11.47 -0.37
N ASP A 77 -4.46 -10.58 -1.27
CA ASP A 77 -4.56 -10.87 -2.70
C ASP A 77 -3.42 -10.17 -3.45
N PHE A 78 -2.58 -10.96 -4.09
CA PHE A 78 -1.37 -10.52 -4.80
C PHE A 78 -1.56 -10.45 -6.32
N ARG A 79 -2.80 -10.51 -6.83
CA ARG A 79 -3.05 -10.52 -8.29
C ARG A 79 -2.44 -9.33 -9.04
N PHE A 80 -2.35 -8.18 -8.38
CA PHE A 80 -1.79 -6.95 -8.97
C PHE A 80 -0.32 -6.70 -8.60
N ASN A 81 0.34 -7.65 -7.93
CA ASN A 81 1.69 -7.47 -7.38
C ASN A 81 2.79 -7.42 -8.45
N GLY A 82 2.53 -7.91 -9.65
CA GLY A 82 3.53 -7.96 -10.72
C GLY A 82 3.85 -6.59 -11.31
N ILE A 83 5.15 -6.31 -11.49
CA ILE A 83 5.61 -5.07 -12.15
C ILE A 83 5.17 -4.96 -13.60
N ASP A 84 4.90 -6.09 -14.26
CA ASP A 84 4.43 -6.17 -15.65
C ASP A 84 2.91 -6.38 -15.76
N HIS A 85 2.17 -6.22 -14.66
CA HIS A 85 0.72 -6.38 -14.68
C HIS A 85 0.08 -5.36 -15.63
N PRO A 86 -0.91 -5.74 -16.49
CA PRO A 86 -1.52 -4.85 -17.47
C PRO A 86 -2.07 -3.54 -16.90
N ASP A 87 -2.65 -3.57 -15.70
CA ASP A 87 -3.20 -2.40 -15.02
C ASP A 87 -2.13 -1.47 -14.42
N GLN A 88 -0.91 -1.95 -14.32
CA GLN A 88 0.27 -1.20 -13.87
C GLN A 88 0.10 -0.49 -12.51
N PHE A 89 -0.69 -1.03 -11.58
CA PHE A 89 -0.90 -0.41 -10.26
C PHE A 89 0.40 -0.18 -9.48
N TYR A 90 1.43 -0.98 -9.74
CA TYR A 90 2.75 -0.78 -9.18
C TYR A 90 3.34 0.62 -9.42
N TYR A 91 2.89 1.33 -10.45
CA TYR A 91 3.40 2.66 -10.83
C TYR A 91 2.44 3.80 -10.53
N ARG A 92 1.24 3.52 -9.97
CA ARG A 92 0.11 4.44 -10.01
C ARG A 92 -0.22 5.13 -8.69
N SER A 93 0.65 5.03 -7.65
CA SER A 93 0.45 5.78 -6.41
C SER A 93 1.80 6.19 -5.78
N ASP A 94 1.77 6.92 -4.69
CA ASP A 94 2.91 7.59 -4.06
C ASP A 94 4.08 6.67 -3.67
N HIS A 95 3.84 5.37 -3.47
CA HIS A 95 4.88 4.37 -3.17
C HIS A 95 5.94 4.27 -4.27
N PHE A 96 5.59 4.60 -5.51
CA PHE A 96 6.48 4.45 -6.66
C PHE A 96 7.77 5.25 -6.53
N HIS A 97 7.71 6.48 -6.02
CA HIS A 97 8.90 7.30 -5.85
C HIS A 97 9.84 6.79 -4.75
N PHE A 98 9.32 6.09 -3.74
CA PHE A 98 10.14 5.39 -2.75
C PHE A 98 10.86 4.21 -3.40
N ILE A 99 10.16 3.40 -4.19
CA ILE A 99 10.74 2.27 -4.91
C ILE A 99 11.85 2.71 -5.86
N LYS A 100 11.66 3.80 -6.60
CA LYS A 100 12.71 4.39 -7.46
C LYS A 100 13.98 4.76 -6.69
N ASN A 101 13.88 5.05 -5.42
CA ASN A 101 14.99 5.35 -4.53
C ASN A 101 15.46 4.12 -3.73
N ASN A 102 15.17 2.91 -4.21
CA ASN A 102 15.51 1.63 -3.58
C ASN A 102 14.97 1.47 -2.15
N ILE A 103 13.83 2.07 -1.84
CA ILE A 103 13.13 1.89 -0.58
C ILE A 103 12.01 0.88 -0.80
N PRO A 104 12.03 -0.28 -0.13
CA PRO A 104 10.96 -1.25 -0.21
C PRO A 104 9.60 -0.61 0.13
N ALA A 105 8.58 -0.95 -0.63
CA ALA A 105 7.27 -0.36 -0.41
C ALA A 105 6.15 -1.40 -0.59
N ILE A 106 5.06 -1.19 0.13
CA ILE A 106 3.81 -1.89 -0.09
C ILE A 106 2.74 -0.86 -0.44
N PHE A 107 2.06 -1.08 -1.53
CA PHE A 107 0.83 -0.38 -1.83
C PHE A 107 -0.36 -1.26 -1.44
N TYR A 108 -1.09 -0.81 -0.43
CA TYR A 108 -2.34 -1.42 0.03
C TYR A 108 -3.50 -0.79 -0.70
N PHE A 109 -4.30 -1.63 -1.35
CA PHE A 109 -5.32 -1.20 -2.28
C PHE A 109 -6.59 -2.06 -2.10
N SER A 110 -7.75 -1.55 -2.43
CA SER A 110 -8.99 -2.34 -2.34
C SER A 110 -9.81 -2.38 -3.63
N GLY A 111 -9.26 -1.91 -4.71
CA GLY A 111 -9.87 -1.96 -6.05
C GLY A 111 -10.40 -0.60 -6.51
N VAL A 112 -10.63 -0.52 -7.81
CA VAL A 112 -11.29 0.62 -8.43
C VAL A 112 -12.80 0.42 -8.33
N HIS A 113 -13.53 1.46 -8.01
CA HIS A 113 -14.99 1.46 -7.87
C HIS A 113 -15.63 2.50 -8.81
N GLU A 114 -16.95 2.45 -8.94
CA GLU A 114 -17.73 3.27 -9.85
C GLU A 114 -17.61 4.78 -9.63
N ASP A 115 -17.30 5.21 -8.42
CA ASP A 115 -17.12 6.63 -8.09
C ASP A 115 -15.65 7.10 -8.20
N TYR A 116 -14.74 6.28 -8.72
CA TYR A 116 -13.32 6.62 -8.83
C TYR A 116 -13.13 7.89 -9.66
N HIS A 117 -12.49 8.91 -9.07
CA HIS A 117 -12.32 10.25 -9.64
C HIS A 117 -13.62 11.01 -9.94
N GLU A 118 -14.74 10.61 -9.33
CA GLU A 118 -16.03 11.25 -9.53
C GLU A 118 -16.44 12.09 -8.31
N PRO A 119 -17.19 13.19 -8.50
CA PRO A 119 -17.72 13.99 -7.39
C PRO A 119 -18.66 13.22 -6.46
N THR A 120 -19.12 12.05 -6.90
CA THR A 120 -20.00 11.16 -6.15
C THR A 120 -19.27 10.29 -5.14
N ASP A 121 -17.94 10.29 -5.11
CA ASP A 121 -17.15 9.57 -4.09
C ASP A 121 -17.13 10.34 -2.78
N THR A 122 -18.14 10.11 -1.97
CA THR A 122 -18.38 10.82 -0.72
C THR A 122 -18.03 9.98 0.52
N ALA A 123 -17.77 10.63 1.64
CA ALA A 123 -17.37 9.97 2.89
C ALA A 123 -18.39 8.95 3.42
N GLU A 124 -19.69 9.17 3.14
CA GLU A 124 -20.77 8.27 3.55
C GLU A 124 -20.70 6.90 2.89
N LYS A 125 -19.99 6.80 1.75
CA LYS A 125 -19.80 5.55 1.02
C LYS A 125 -18.62 4.71 1.54
N ILE A 126 -17.86 5.21 2.50
CA ILE A 126 -16.74 4.48 3.09
C ILE A 126 -17.26 3.27 3.88
N LEU A 127 -16.71 2.12 3.57
CA LEU A 127 -16.97 0.85 4.24
C LEU A 127 -16.06 0.74 5.48
N TYR A 128 -16.43 1.38 6.59
CA TYR A 128 -15.58 1.54 7.77
C TYR A 128 -15.10 0.22 8.39
N GLU A 129 -15.92 -0.83 8.44
CA GLU A 129 -15.49 -2.10 9.04
C GLU A 129 -14.42 -2.84 8.20
N PRO A 130 -14.55 -3.00 6.88
CA PRO A 130 -13.44 -3.48 6.05
C PRO A 130 -12.22 -2.57 6.10
N TYR A 131 -12.42 -1.26 6.04
CA TYR A 131 -11.33 -0.27 6.13
C TYR A 131 -10.53 -0.41 7.43
N LYS A 132 -11.20 -0.49 8.57
CA LYS A 132 -10.58 -0.70 9.88
C LYS A 132 -9.70 -1.96 9.93
N ARG A 133 -10.14 -3.07 9.33
CA ARG A 133 -9.35 -4.31 9.26
C ARG A 133 -8.09 -4.13 8.43
N ARG A 134 -8.19 -3.43 7.31
CA ARG A 134 -7.06 -3.10 6.42
C ARG A 134 -6.04 -2.21 7.15
N VAL A 135 -6.51 -1.15 7.81
CA VAL A 135 -5.66 -0.27 8.63
C VAL A 135 -4.98 -1.06 9.77
N LYS A 136 -5.68 -2.02 10.36
CA LYS A 136 -5.11 -2.87 11.42
C LYS A 136 -3.93 -3.71 10.91
N LEU A 137 -4.03 -4.28 9.70
CA LEU A 137 -2.91 -4.97 9.07
C LEU A 137 -1.69 -4.05 8.94
N ILE A 138 -1.92 -2.87 8.35
CA ILE A 138 -0.86 -1.90 8.06
C ILE A 138 -0.20 -1.42 9.35
N PHE A 139 -1.00 -1.15 10.38
CA PHE A 139 -0.48 -0.79 11.71
C PHE A 139 0.46 -1.87 12.26
N HIS A 140 0.06 -3.13 12.21
CA HIS A 140 0.90 -4.21 12.71
C HIS A 140 2.13 -4.46 11.84
N THR A 141 2.04 -4.32 10.53
CA THR A 141 3.22 -4.34 9.65
C THR A 141 4.21 -3.23 10.04
N ALA A 142 3.72 -2.00 10.24
CA ALA A 142 4.55 -0.88 10.69
C ALA A 142 5.15 -1.13 12.07
N TRP A 143 4.37 -1.72 12.99
CA TRP A 143 4.80 -2.06 14.32
C TRP A 143 5.94 -3.09 14.34
N GLU A 144 5.81 -4.17 13.58
CA GLU A 144 6.84 -5.19 13.45
C GLU A 144 8.12 -4.61 12.81
N LEU A 145 7.99 -3.80 11.77
CA LEU A 145 9.14 -3.10 11.16
C LEU A 145 9.85 -2.18 12.16
N ALA A 146 9.10 -1.39 12.91
CA ALA A 146 9.66 -0.42 13.86
C ALA A 146 10.32 -1.07 15.09
N ASN A 147 9.92 -2.30 15.44
CA ASN A 147 10.45 -3.04 16.58
C ASN A 147 11.43 -4.16 16.16
N SER A 148 11.70 -4.32 14.86
CA SER A 148 12.69 -5.26 14.38
C SER A 148 14.10 -4.88 14.89
N LYS A 149 14.86 -5.88 15.30
CA LYS A 149 16.26 -5.69 15.71
C LYS A 149 17.20 -5.45 14.53
N GLU A 150 16.82 -5.94 13.37
CA GLU A 150 17.61 -5.84 12.15
C GLU A 150 16.81 -5.07 11.09
N ARG A 151 17.54 -4.33 10.26
CA ARG A 151 16.96 -3.69 9.09
C ARG A 151 16.58 -4.75 8.07
N ILE A 152 15.42 -4.60 7.42
CA ILE A 152 15.03 -5.46 6.30
C ILE A 152 16.08 -5.40 5.18
N LYS A 153 16.35 -6.55 4.56
CA LYS A 153 17.34 -6.68 3.50
C LYS A 153 16.73 -6.35 2.14
N LEU A 154 17.51 -5.70 1.32
CA LEU A 154 17.20 -5.53 -0.11
C LEU A 154 17.65 -6.78 -0.87
N LYS A 155 16.93 -7.08 -1.96
CA LYS A 155 17.33 -8.08 -2.96
C LYS A 155 18.55 -7.64 -3.73
#